data_09b70bfb6e3abeaf226a72471bbb32cf
#
_entry.id   09b70bfb6e3abeaf226a72471bbb32cf
#
_cell.length_a   1.000
_cell.length_b   1.000
_cell.length_c   1.000
_cell.angle_alpha   90.00
_cell.angle_beta   90.00
_cell.angle_gamma   90.00
#
_symmetry.space_group_name_H-M   'P 1'
#
loop_
_entity.id
_entity.type
_entity.pdbx_description
1 polymer ?
#
loop_
_entity_poly.entity_id
_entity_poly.type
_entity_poly.pdbx_seq_one_letter_code
_entity_poly.pdbx_strand_id
1 'polypeptide(L)'
;MAKIKQLFWITLVTTPILLGVMVWHGEALKTSETPLGIIDAEFAATIERAHVIFDAWDPELLMHATINTYIDFLFLISYGLFLFAAAYLLSSQLKGFLQKIGKPIAFAFLFAAFLDVVENIGILVMLNGSFNSSLISATTIFAIVKFLLVFIGLLYLFTGVLQYLFIRTRLRSAGIN
;
A
#
# COMPACT_ATOMS: atom_id res chain seq x y z
N MET A 1 -19.60 -13.73 4.35
CA MET A 1 -19.84 -12.79 3.23
C MET A 1 -20.35 -11.43 3.70
N ALA A 2 -21.36 -11.32 4.57
CA ALA A 2 -21.87 -10.02 5.05
C ALA A 2 -20.78 -9.15 5.72
N LYS A 3 -20.01 -9.70 6.65
CA LYS A 3 -18.91 -8.99 7.33
C LYS A 3 -17.84 -8.45 6.36
N ILE A 4 -17.49 -9.23 5.31
CA ILE A 4 -16.48 -8.78 4.32
C ILE A 4 -17.04 -7.65 3.44
N LYS A 5 -18.34 -7.68 3.10
CA LYS A 5 -19.00 -6.58 2.39
C LYS A 5 -19.03 -5.30 3.25
N GLN A 6 -19.32 -5.42 4.54
CA GLN A 6 -19.28 -4.29 5.45
C GLN A 6 -17.86 -3.72 5.56
N LEU A 7 -16.85 -4.59 5.72
CA LEU A 7 -15.45 -4.20 5.73
C LEU A 7 -15.07 -3.44 4.45
N PHE A 8 -15.44 -3.97 3.28
CA PHE A 8 -15.20 -3.33 2.00
C PHE A 8 -15.75 -1.89 1.94
N TRP A 9 -17.01 -1.68 2.35
CA TRP A 9 -17.62 -0.35 2.28
C TRP A 9 -17.00 0.64 3.27
N ILE A 10 -16.65 0.20 4.48
CA ILE A 10 -15.96 1.04 5.46
C ILE A 10 -14.60 1.46 4.90
N THR A 11 -13.80 0.50 4.44
CA THR A 11 -12.43 0.77 3.98
C THR A 11 -12.39 1.46 2.62
N LEU A 12 -13.41 1.31 1.78
CA LEU A 12 -13.56 2.09 0.54
C LEU A 12 -13.66 3.61 0.81
N VAL A 13 -14.21 3.99 1.95
CA VAL A 13 -14.31 5.40 2.35
C VAL A 13 -13.08 5.84 3.12
N THR A 14 -12.60 5.04 4.07
CA THR A 14 -11.47 5.43 4.94
C THR A 14 -10.14 5.47 4.19
N THR A 15 -9.91 4.57 3.24
CA THR A 15 -8.64 4.51 2.49
C THR A 15 -8.34 5.80 1.71
N PRO A 16 -9.23 6.34 0.85
CA PRO A 16 -8.94 7.57 0.13
C PRO A 16 -8.83 8.79 1.05
N ILE A 17 -9.56 8.82 2.17
CA ILE A 17 -9.44 9.90 3.16
C ILE A 17 -8.04 9.87 3.79
N LEU A 18 -7.59 8.71 4.26
CA LEU A 18 -6.26 8.56 4.88
C LEU A 18 -5.14 8.82 3.87
N LEU A 19 -5.29 8.34 2.62
CA LEU A 19 -4.36 8.65 1.54
C LEU A 19 -4.27 10.17 1.32
N GLY A 20 -5.40 10.85 1.24
CA GLY A 20 -5.44 12.31 1.06
C GLY A 20 -4.76 13.06 2.20
N VAL A 21 -4.99 12.66 3.44
CA VAL A 21 -4.32 13.23 4.63
C VAL A 21 -2.82 12.98 4.57
N MET A 22 -2.39 11.75 4.27
CA MET A 22 -0.99 11.36 4.19
C MET A 22 -0.25 12.13 3.09
N VAL A 23 -0.85 12.23 1.89
CA VAL A 23 -0.26 12.97 0.76
C VAL A 23 -0.17 14.46 1.09
N TRP A 24 -1.24 15.06 1.62
CA TRP A 24 -1.25 16.48 2.01
C TRP A 24 -0.19 16.77 3.09
N HIS A 25 -0.09 15.93 4.10
CA HIS A 25 0.88 16.11 5.17
C HIS A 25 2.31 15.85 4.70
N GLY A 26 2.50 14.87 3.81
CA GLY A 26 3.80 14.49 3.24
C GLY A 26 4.35 15.47 2.20
N GLU A 27 3.54 16.42 1.69
CA GLU A 27 4.00 17.41 0.71
C GLU A 27 5.15 18.29 1.26
N ALA A 28 5.16 18.56 2.56
CA ALA A 28 6.23 19.30 3.23
C ALA A 28 7.60 18.60 3.15
N LEU A 29 7.63 17.26 2.98
CA LEU A 29 8.87 16.48 2.92
C LEU A 29 9.57 16.53 1.56
N LYS A 30 8.97 17.18 0.56
CA LYS A 30 9.55 17.31 -0.76
C LYS A 30 10.56 18.46 -0.80
N THR A 31 11.80 18.11 -1.05
CA THR A 31 12.93 19.04 -1.24
C THR A 31 13.63 18.74 -2.58
N SER A 32 14.70 19.48 -2.90
CA SER A 32 15.56 19.15 -4.05
C SER A 32 16.17 17.76 -3.95
N GLU A 33 16.50 17.32 -2.73
CA GLU A 33 17.13 16.01 -2.47
C GLU A 33 16.11 14.90 -2.30
N THR A 34 14.85 15.25 -1.97
CA THR A 34 13.76 14.30 -1.70
C THR A 34 12.50 14.67 -2.51
N PRO A 35 12.54 14.61 -3.86
CA PRO A 35 11.43 15.02 -4.70
C PRO A 35 10.16 14.16 -4.53
N LEU A 36 10.30 12.95 -4.02
CA LEU A 36 9.19 12.05 -3.70
C LEU A 36 8.82 12.05 -2.19
N GLY A 37 9.49 12.89 -1.38
CA GLY A 37 9.25 13.00 0.07
C GLY A 37 9.64 11.72 0.80
N ILE A 38 8.72 11.16 1.61
CA ILE A 38 8.98 9.96 2.43
C ILE A 38 9.34 8.74 1.59
N ILE A 39 8.86 8.65 0.35
CA ILE A 39 9.17 7.55 -0.57
C ILE A 39 10.68 7.49 -0.88
N ASP A 40 11.37 8.63 -0.93
CA ASP A 40 12.83 8.64 -1.09
C ASP A 40 13.53 7.91 0.06
N ALA A 41 13.03 8.03 1.30
CA ALA A 41 13.57 7.32 2.46
C ALA A 41 13.28 5.80 2.41
N GLU A 42 12.10 5.39 1.91
CA GLU A 42 11.76 3.97 1.70
C GLU A 42 12.74 3.30 0.71
N PHE A 43 13.18 4.04 -0.30
CA PHE A 43 14.08 3.56 -1.36
C PHE A 43 15.53 4.04 -1.21
N ALA A 44 15.97 4.40 -0.01
CA ALA A 44 17.33 4.91 0.22
C ALA A 44 18.43 3.91 -0.19
N ALA A 45 18.19 2.61 -0.02
CA ALA A 45 19.03 1.48 -0.41
C ALA A 45 20.43 1.43 0.20
N THR A 46 21.11 2.57 0.37
CA THR A 46 22.47 2.69 0.92
C THR A 46 22.52 3.69 2.07
N ILE A 47 23.55 3.56 2.92
CA ILE A 47 23.73 4.45 4.07
C ILE A 47 24.04 5.88 3.63
N GLU A 48 24.80 6.05 2.54
CA GLU A 48 25.14 7.35 1.97
C GLU A 48 23.89 8.09 1.47
N ARG A 49 23.00 7.36 0.76
CA ARG A 49 21.77 7.97 0.27
C ARG A 49 20.82 8.28 1.43
N ALA A 50 20.74 7.42 2.45
CA ALA A 50 19.96 7.69 3.64
C ALA A 50 20.42 8.97 4.34
N HIS A 51 21.74 9.18 4.52
CA HIS A 51 22.27 10.43 5.07
C HIS A 51 21.86 11.63 4.23
N VAL A 52 22.02 11.59 2.91
CA VAL A 52 21.59 12.70 2.03
C VAL A 52 20.12 13.05 2.24
N ILE A 53 19.24 12.05 2.38
CA ILE A 53 17.80 12.24 2.56
C ILE A 53 17.51 12.86 3.92
N PHE A 54 18.01 12.25 5.01
CA PHE A 54 17.68 12.67 6.37
C PHE A 54 18.38 13.97 6.76
N ASP A 55 19.57 14.27 6.21
CA ASP A 55 20.27 15.55 6.42
C ASP A 55 19.62 16.71 5.62
N ALA A 56 18.85 16.40 4.58
CA ALA A 56 18.05 17.41 3.87
C ALA A 56 16.79 17.84 4.63
N TRP A 57 16.41 17.11 5.68
CA TRP A 57 15.29 17.43 6.54
C TRP A 57 15.78 18.08 7.83
N ASP A 58 15.41 19.34 8.04
CA ASP A 58 15.64 20.04 9.30
C ASP A 58 14.79 19.40 10.44
N PRO A 59 14.96 19.80 11.71
CA PRO A 59 14.22 19.22 12.83
C PRO A 59 12.69 19.30 12.68
N GLU A 60 12.16 20.32 12.00
CA GLU A 60 10.73 20.47 11.76
C GLU A 60 10.26 19.43 10.71
N LEU A 61 10.99 19.26 9.62
CA LEU A 61 10.70 18.26 8.60
C LEU A 61 10.87 16.82 9.12
N LEU A 62 11.85 16.56 10.00
CA LEU A 62 11.99 15.25 10.65
C LEU A 62 10.77 14.93 11.54
N MET A 63 10.21 15.94 12.23
CA MET A 63 8.97 15.78 12.96
C MET A 63 7.79 15.51 12.02
N HIS A 64 7.70 16.23 10.89
CA HIS A 64 6.72 15.97 9.84
C HIS A 64 6.83 14.54 9.30
N ALA A 65 8.03 14.06 9.00
CA ALA A 65 8.26 12.69 8.54
C ALA A 65 7.79 11.66 9.58
N THR A 66 8.10 11.90 10.85
CA THR A 66 7.66 11.03 11.95
C THR A 66 6.13 10.96 12.04
N ILE A 67 5.44 12.10 12.01
CA ILE A 67 3.98 12.15 12.04
C ILE A 67 3.39 11.50 10.79
N ASN A 68 3.96 11.73 9.60
CA ASN A 68 3.52 11.12 8.35
C ASN A 68 3.60 9.59 8.42
N THR A 69 4.70 9.05 8.97
CA THR A 69 4.86 7.61 9.18
C THR A 69 3.84 7.05 10.18
N TYR A 70 3.47 7.79 11.24
CA TYR A 70 2.38 7.37 12.13
C TYR A 70 1.01 7.38 11.44
N ILE A 71 0.74 8.36 10.58
CA ILE A 71 -0.49 8.40 9.77
C ILE A 71 -0.52 7.18 8.83
N ASP A 72 0.62 6.80 8.27
CA ASP A 72 0.73 5.66 7.38
C ASP A 72 0.39 4.32 8.07
N PHE A 73 0.64 4.15 9.37
CA PHE A 73 0.13 2.97 10.09
C PHE A 73 -1.40 2.84 10.05
N LEU A 74 -2.13 3.94 10.00
CA LEU A 74 -3.58 3.91 9.83
C LEU A 74 -3.95 3.60 8.37
N PHE A 75 -3.22 4.20 7.44
CA PHE A 75 -3.45 4.02 6.01
C PHE A 75 -3.19 2.56 5.57
N LEU A 76 -2.06 1.95 6.00
CA LEU A 76 -1.72 0.58 5.64
C LEU A 76 -2.75 -0.46 6.14
N ILE A 77 -3.32 -0.25 7.33
CA ILE A 77 -4.42 -1.09 7.82
C ILE A 77 -5.64 -0.93 6.91
N SER A 78 -5.98 0.31 6.56
CA SER A 78 -7.16 0.61 5.76
C SER A 78 -7.03 0.07 4.33
N TYR A 79 -5.92 0.37 3.63
CA TYR A 79 -5.74 -0.11 2.25
C TYR A 79 -5.58 -1.62 2.18
N GLY A 80 -4.85 -2.24 3.12
CA GLY A 80 -4.67 -3.69 3.16
C GLY A 80 -6.00 -4.42 3.31
N LEU A 81 -6.86 -3.95 4.21
CA LEU A 81 -8.20 -4.50 4.40
C LEU A 81 -9.13 -4.20 3.22
N PHE A 82 -9.04 -3.02 2.62
CA PHE A 82 -9.79 -2.65 1.43
C PHE A 82 -9.49 -3.57 0.25
N LEU A 83 -8.20 -3.69 -0.10
CA LEU A 83 -7.76 -4.49 -1.24
C LEU A 83 -7.99 -5.98 -1.00
N PHE A 84 -7.79 -6.46 0.25
CA PHE A 84 -8.19 -7.80 0.65
C PHE A 84 -9.68 -8.06 0.38
N ALA A 85 -10.54 -7.19 0.91
CA ALA A 85 -11.99 -7.37 0.77
C ALA A 85 -12.43 -7.29 -0.69
N ALA A 86 -11.87 -6.35 -1.47
CA ALA A 86 -12.11 -6.19 -2.90
C ALA A 86 -11.76 -7.47 -3.67
N ALA A 87 -10.54 -7.98 -3.52
CA ALA A 87 -10.08 -9.19 -4.21
C ALA A 87 -10.87 -10.43 -3.78
N TYR A 88 -11.14 -10.56 -2.47
CA TYR A 88 -11.91 -11.69 -1.94
C TYR A 88 -13.34 -11.71 -2.47
N LEU A 89 -14.04 -10.57 -2.48
CA LEU A 89 -15.41 -10.46 -2.99
C LEU A 89 -15.44 -10.66 -4.50
N LEU A 90 -14.51 -10.06 -5.23
CA LEU A 90 -14.43 -10.20 -6.69
C LEU A 90 -14.18 -11.64 -7.09
N SER A 91 -13.28 -12.37 -6.41
CA SER A 91 -12.94 -13.76 -6.71
C SER A 91 -14.17 -14.69 -6.76
N SER A 92 -15.19 -14.43 -5.93
CA SER A 92 -16.42 -15.20 -5.90
C SER A 92 -17.34 -14.98 -7.11
N GLN A 93 -17.10 -13.92 -7.88
CA GLN A 93 -17.88 -13.56 -9.07
C GLN A 93 -17.18 -13.96 -10.38
N LEU A 94 -15.93 -14.40 -10.29
CA LEU A 94 -15.10 -14.75 -11.43
C LEU A 94 -15.18 -16.24 -11.76
N LYS A 95 -14.59 -16.63 -12.90
CA LYS A 95 -14.51 -18.01 -13.37
C LYS A 95 -13.07 -18.36 -13.78
N GLY A 96 -12.77 -19.66 -13.81
CA GLY A 96 -11.51 -20.18 -14.32
C GLY A 96 -10.30 -19.81 -13.45
N PHE A 97 -9.21 -19.41 -14.08
CA PHE A 97 -7.94 -19.12 -13.41
C PHE A 97 -8.04 -17.95 -12.41
N LEU A 98 -8.68 -16.84 -12.81
CA LEU A 98 -8.82 -15.66 -11.94
C LEU A 98 -9.61 -15.97 -10.67
N GLN A 99 -10.61 -16.85 -10.73
CA GLN A 99 -11.32 -17.31 -9.54
C GLN A 99 -10.40 -18.06 -8.58
N LYS A 100 -9.54 -18.94 -9.13
CA LYS A 100 -8.64 -19.79 -8.31
C LYS A 100 -7.58 -18.96 -7.57
N ILE A 101 -6.99 -17.97 -8.24
CA ILE A 101 -5.92 -17.15 -7.65
C ILE A 101 -6.44 -15.99 -6.79
N GLY A 102 -7.73 -15.68 -6.84
CA GLY A 102 -8.27 -14.49 -6.17
C GLY A 102 -8.14 -14.49 -4.65
N LYS A 103 -8.32 -15.64 -3.98
CA LYS A 103 -8.08 -15.72 -2.53
C LYS A 103 -6.61 -15.59 -2.18
N PRO A 104 -5.66 -16.32 -2.81
CA PRO A 104 -4.22 -16.05 -2.63
C PRO A 104 -3.84 -14.57 -2.79
N ILE A 105 -4.33 -13.92 -3.85
CA ILE A 105 -4.08 -12.49 -4.07
C ILE A 105 -4.68 -11.62 -2.94
N ALA A 106 -5.89 -11.94 -2.47
CA ALA A 106 -6.47 -11.24 -1.34
C ALA A 106 -5.55 -11.30 -0.10
N PHE A 107 -5.03 -12.47 0.24
CA PHE A 107 -4.09 -12.60 1.35
C PHE A 107 -2.73 -11.95 1.09
N ALA A 108 -2.27 -11.88 -0.18
CA ALA A 108 -1.06 -11.16 -0.54
C ALA A 108 -1.16 -9.65 -0.24
N PHE A 109 -2.34 -9.05 -0.32
CA PHE A 109 -2.54 -7.66 0.11
C PHE A 109 -2.39 -7.46 1.61
N LEU A 110 -2.86 -8.41 2.44
CA LEU A 110 -2.61 -8.35 3.88
C LEU A 110 -1.14 -8.54 4.22
N PHE A 111 -0.45 -9.39 3.46
CA PHE A 111 0.99 -9.59 3.63
C PHE A 111 1.77 -8.33 3.18
N ALA A 112 1.36 -7.66 2.10
CA ALA A 112 1.95 -6.37 1.71
C ALA A 112 1.78 -5.32 2.81
N ALA A 113 0.59 -5.20 3.42
CA ALA A 113 0.37 -4.30 4.54
C ALA A 113 1.21 -4.67 5.78
N PHE A 114 1.46 -5.96 6.01
CA PHE A 114 2.39 -6.39 7.07
C PHE A 114 3.84 -5.99 6.79
N LEU A 115 4.31 -6.11 5.54
CA LEU A 115 5.65 -5.65 5.15
C LEU A 115 5.78 -4.13 5.31
N ASP A 116 4.72 -3.39 5.05
CA ASP A 116 4.62 -1.96 5.25
C ASP A 116 4.78 -1.57 6.74
N VAL A 117 4.17 -2.34 7.65
CA VAL A 117 4.42 -2.16 9.10
C VAL A 117 5.91 -2.30 9.42
N VAL A 118 6.57 -3.33 8.91
CA VAL A 118 8.00 -3.58 9.20
C VAL A 118 8.88 -2.48 8.62
N GLU A 119 8.56 -2.03 7.41
CA GLU A 119 9.23 -0.91 6.74
C GLU A 119 9.08 0.39 7.54
N ASN A 120 7.86 0.75 7.94
CA ASN A 120 7.59 1.95 8.74
C ASN A 120 8.32 1.94 10.09
N ILE A 121 8.45 0.78 10.73
CA ILE A 121 9.31 0.64 11.92
C ILE A 121 10.76 0.98 11.56
N GLY A 122 11.27 0.49 10.44
CA GLY A 122 12.61 0.81 9.95
C GLY A 122 12.80 2.31 9.70
N ILE A 123 11.83 2.98 9.08
CA ILE A 123 11.83 4.44 8.87
C ILE A 123 11.87 5.17 10.21
N LEU A 124 11.03 4.80 11.18
CA LEU A 124 11.04 5.43 12.52
C LEU A 124 12.36 5.26 13.25
N VAL A 125 13.03 4.11 13.10
CA VAL A 125 14.37 3.89 13.69
C VAL A 125 15.40 4.81 13.04
N MET A 126 15.36 5.01 11.73
CA MET A 126 16.23 5.95 11.02
C MET A 126 15.94 7.40 11.39
N LEU A 127 14.67 7.79 11.52
CA LEU A 127 14.26 9.13 11.98
C LEU A 127 14.76 9.45 13.40
N ASN A 128 14.97 8.44 14.23
CA ASN A 128 15.61 8.57 15.54
C ASN A 128 17.15 8.58 15.49
N GLY A 129 17.75 8.72 14.32
CA GLY A 129 19.20 8.84 14.13
C GLY A 129 19.97 7.52 14.13
N SER A 130 19.29 6.37 14.12
CA SER A 130 19.95 5.06 14.11
C SER A 130 20.08 4.54 12.68
N PHE A 131 21.26 4.70 12.09
CA PHE A 131 21.57 4.27 10.73
C PHE A 131 22.52 3.08 10.74
N ASN A 132 22.19 2.02 10.02
CA ASN A 132 23.11 0.95 9.65
C ASN A 132 22.69 0.33 8.32
N SER A 133 23.66 -0.21 7.58
CA SER A 133 23.44 -0.75 6.23
C SER A 133 22.40 -1.86 6.19
N SER A 134 22.34 -2.72 7.22
CA SER A 134 21.39 -3.84 7.27
C SER A 134 19.95 -3.33 7.43
N LEU A 135 19.72 -2.32 8.29
CA LEU A 135 18.42 -1.71 8.51
C LEU A 135 17.91 -1.06 7.21
N ILE A 136 18.75 -0.23 6.59
CA ILE A 136 18.40 0.52 5.37
C ILE A 136 18.09 -0.45 4.23
N SER A 137 18.96 -1.45 4.00
CA SER A 137 18.73 -2.45 2.95
C SER A 137 17.46 -3.27 3.22
N ALA A 138 17.19 -3.66 4.46
CA ALA A 138 15.98 -4.39 4.81
C ALA A 138 14.72 -3.55 4.56
N THR A 139 14.70 -2.27 5.01
CA THR A 139 13.59 -1.34 4.77
C THR A 139 13.31 -1.21 3.28
N THR A 140 14.34 -0.98 2.46
CA THR A 140 14.18 -0.89 0.99
C THR A 140 13.69 -2.20 0.37
N ILE A 141 14.17 -3.36 0.82
CA ILE A 141 13.68 -4.65 0.32
C ILE A 141 12.20 -4.83 0.64
N PHE A 142 11.77 -4.50 1.86
CA PHE A 142 10.37 -4.59 2.24
C PHE A 142 9.49 -3.64 1.42
N ALA A 143 9.96 -2.40 1.16
CA ALA A 143 9.31 -1.47 0.24
C ALA A 143 9.13 -2.07 -1.16
N ILE A 144 10.20 -2.58 -1.76
CA ILE A 144 10.15 -3.19 -3.10
C ILE A 144 9.14 -4.34 -3.14
N VAL A 145 9.20 -5.25 -2.15
CA VAL A 145 8.32 -6.42 -2.12
C VAL A 145 6.86 -6.03 -1.91
N LYS A 146 6.57 -5.07 -0.99
CA LYS A 146 5.19 -4.58 -0.79
C LYS A 146 4.62 -3.97 -2.06
N PHE A 147 5.36 -3.07 -2.72
CA PHE A 147 4.90 -2.42 -3.95
C PHE A 147 4.68 -3.43 -5.08
N LEU A 148 5.56 -4.43 -5.22
CA LEU A 148 5.38 -5.50 -6.20
C LEU A 148 4.11 -6.32 -5.95
N LEU A 149 3.85 -6.70 -4.70
CA LEU A 149 2.64 -7.43 -4.31
C LEU A 149 1.38 -6.61 -4.58
N VAL A 150 1.38 -5.32 -4.21
CA VAL A 150 0.27 -4.40 -4.47
C VAL A 150 0.05 -4.24 -5.96
N PHE A 151 1.11 -4.06 -6.76
CA PHE A 151 1.01 -3.91 -8.20
C PHE A 151 0.40 -5.15 -8.88
N ILE A 152 0.90 -6.35 -8.55
CA ILE A 152 0.35 -7.62 -9.05
C ILE A 152 -1.12 -7.76 -8.65
N GLY A 153 -1.45 -7.43 -7.41
CA GLY A 153 -2.81 -7.48 -6.92
C GLY A 153 -3.75 -6.49 -7.62
N LEU A 154 -3.29 -5.28 -7.92
CA LEU A 154 -4.05 -4.29 -8.69
C LEU A 154 -4.29 -4.76 -10.14
N LEU A 155 -3.31 -5.40 -10.78
CA LEU A 155 -3.50 -6.03 -12.09
C LEU A 155 -4.57 -7.13 -12.04
N TYR A 156 -4.57 -7.94 -10.97
CA TYR A 156 -5.63 -8.92 -10.75
C TYR A 156 -7.01 -8.26 -10.59
N LEU A 157 -7.12 -7.21 -9.79
CA LEU A 157 -8.39 -6.49 -9.62
C LEU A 157 -8.88 -5.89 -10.94
N PHE A 158 -7.99 -5.26 -11.69
CA PHE A 158 -8.32 -4.69 -12.99
C PHE A 158 -8.84 -5.74 -13.98
N THR A 159 -8.08 -6.82 -14.17
CA THR A 159 -8.46 -7.92 -15.09
C THR A 159 -9.71 -8.65 -14.62
N GLY A 160 -9.86 -8.81 -13.30
CA GLY A 160 -11.03 -9.42 -12.68
C GLY A 160 -12.32 -8.60 -12.89
N VAL A 161 -12.23 -7.28 -12.74
CA VAL A 161 -13.37 -6.38 -13.02
C VAL A 161 -13.78 -6.48 -14.49
N LEU A 162 -12.82 -6.48 -15.42
CA LEU A 162 -13.13 -6.66 -16.86
C LEU A 162 -13.83 -7.99 -17.12
N GLN A 163 -13.35 -9.09 -16.56
CA GLN A 163 -14.01 -10.39 -16.70
C GLN A 163 -15.43 -10.37 -16.10
N TYR A 164 -15.60 -9.79 -14.91
CA TYR A 164 -16.90 -9.69 -14.26
C TYR A 164 -17.92 -8.92 -15.12
N LEU A 165 -17.52 -7.77 -15.66
CA LEU A 165 -18.37 -6.97 -16.55
C LEU A 165 -18.75 -7.75 -17.82
N PHE A 166 -17.81 -8.47 -18.43
CA PHE A 166 -18.05 -9.29 -19.59
C PHE A 166 -19.04 -10.44 -19.32
N ILE A 167 -18.90 -11.13 -18.18
CA ILE A 167 -19.83 -12.18 -17.77
C ILE A 167 -21.24 -11.58 -17.60
N ARG A 168 -21.34 -10.45 -16.91
CA ARG A 168 -22.61 -9.79 -16.60
C ARG A 168 -23.34 -9.30 -17.88
N THR A 169 -22.63 -8.75 -18.85
CA THR A 169 -23.20 -8.31 -20.12
C THR A 169 -23.74 -9.49 -20.92
N ARG A 170 -22.99 -10.62 -20.99
CA ARG A 170 -23.45 -11.83 -21.65
C ARG A 170 -24.72 -12.43 -21.03
N LEU A 171 -24.81 -12.47 -19.68
CA LEU A 171 -25.99 -12.97 -19.00
C LEU A 171 -27.22 -12.11 -19.29
N ARG A 172 -27.08 -10.79 -19.31
CA ARG A 172 -28.15 -9.85 -19.66
C ARG A 172 -28.63 -10.04 -21.11
N SER A 173 -27.73 -10.20 -22.06
CA SER A 173 -28.09 -10.41 -23.47
C SER A 173 -28.74 -11.78 -23.72
N ALA A 174 -28.51 -12.76 -22.83
CA ALA A 174 -29.16 -14.10 -22.87
C ALA A 174 -30.49 -14.15 -22.11
N GLY A 175 -31.00 -13.01 -21.56
CA GLY A 175 -32.27 -12.95 -20.83
C GLY A 175 -32.23 -13.67 -19.47
N ILE A 176 -31.04 -13.98 -18.95
CA ILE A 176 -30.86 -14.65 -17.66
C ILE A 176 -30.54 -13.57 -16.62
N ASN A 177 -31.54 -13.22 -15.79
CA ASN A 177 -31.37 -12.29 -14.64
C ASN A 177 -30.88 -13.02 -13.39
#